data_ee6f206dbee32891db6d0ba848aed1dd
#
_entry.id   ee6f206dbee32891db6d0ba848aed1dd
#
_cell.length_a   1.000
_cell.length_b   1.000
_cell.length_c   1.000
_cell.angle_alpha   90.00
_cell.angle_beta   90.00
_cell.angle_gamma   90.00
#
_symmetry.space_group_name_H-M   'P 1'
#
loop_
_entity.id
_entity.type
_entity.pdbx_description
1 polymer ?
#
loop_
_entity_poly.entity_id
_entity_poly.type
_entity_poly.pdbx_seq_one_letter_code
_entity_poly.pdbx_strand_id
1 'polypeptide(L)'
;MHTSPFSAKPDAAEQNETDRLVGERIRGLGKARGLSLKDIAQSADLSAGFLSQIERGLSSASVRALARIADSLGVMISDIFPSDEGFDGVNQIVARTKDRKRIDLAQTGVTKELLTPFPNTPRLDIYMMTLEPGGRSGDEPYSHDGEEAGLVMEGGIELVVDGRKYVLGEGDSFRFKSSRPHQFSNAGDRVARALWVNFRES
;
A
#
# COMPACT_ATOMS: atom_id res chain seq x y z
N MET A 1 31.10 -2.84 3.22
CA MET A 1 29.93 -3.32 2.47
C MET A 1 28.79 -3.45 3.46
N HIS A 2 27.88 -2.47 3.49
CA HIS A 2 26.66 -2.54 4.32
C HIS A 2 25.63 -3.29 3.50
N THR A 3 25.40 -4.55 3.81
CA THR A 3 24.26 -5.29 3.27
C THR A 3 23.00 -4.65 3.87
N SER A 4 22.21 -4.00 3.02
CA SER A 4 20.90 -3.43 3.40
C SER A 4 20.03 -4.56 3.98
N PRO A 5 19.44 -4.40 5.18
CA PRO A 5 18.57 -5.42 5.78
C PRO A 5 17.21 -5.58 5.06
N PHE A 6 17.05 -4.98 3.88
CA PHE A 6 15.79 -4.86 3.15
C PHE A 6 15.75 -5.65 1.84
N SER A 7 16.66 -6.58 1.61
CA SER A 7 16.83 -7.23 0.31
C SER A 7 16.63 -8.76 0.38
N ALA A 8 15.40 -9.20 0.65
CA ALA A 8 14.98 -10.53 0.21
C ALA A 8 13.58 -10.41 -0.39
N LYS A 9 13.46 -10.78 -1.66
CA LYS A 9 12.15 -10.95 -2.31
C LYS A 9 11.47 -12.15 -1.61
N PRO A 10 10.20 -12.03 -1.17
CA PRO A 10 9.50 -13.15 -0.55
C PRO A 10 9.45 -14.33 -1.52
N ASP A 11 9.51 -15.53 -1.01
CA ASP A 11 9.27 -16.71 -1.82
C ASP A 11 7.76 -16.84 -2.17
N ALA A 12 7.43 -17.72 -3.10
CA ALA A 12 6.05 -17.89 -3.55
C ALA A 12 5.09 -18.33 -2.42
N ALA A 13 5.59 -19.03 -1.40
CA ALA A 13 4.79 -19.47 -0.26
C ALA A 13 4.49 -18.31 0.69
N GLU A 14 5.48 -17.46 0.97
CA GLU A 14 5.31 -16.23 1.77
C GLU A 14 4.36 -15.25 1.09
N GLN A 15 4.45 -15.11 -0.25
CA GLN A 15 3.55 -14.26 -1.03
C GLN A 15 2.10 -14.76 -0.95
N ASN A 16 1.84 -16.05 -1.13
CA ASN A 16 0.52 -16.63 -1.03
C ASN A 16 -0.09 -16.44 0.36
N GLU A 17 0.71 -16.54 1.41
CA GLU A 17 0.27 -16.31 2.78
C GLU A 17 -0.08 -14.83 3.02
N THR A 18 0.74 -13.90 2.52
CA THR A 18 0.46 -12.46 2.58
C THR A 18 -0.86 -12.12 1.88
N ASP A 19 -1.06 -12.61 0.65
CA ASP A 19 -2.31 -12.38 -0.11
C ASP A 19 -3.53 -12.95 0.62
N ARG A 20 -3.39 -14.13 1.24
CA ARG A 20 -4.46 -14.74 2.05
C ARG A 20 -4.83 -13.88 3.26
N LEU A 21 -3.85 -13.42 4.02
CA LEU A 21 -4.06 -12.60 5.22
C LEU A 21 -4.66 -11.23 4.86
N VAL A 22 -4.19 -10.59 3.79
CA VAL A 22 -4.77 -9.35 3.25
C VAL A 22 -6.24 -9.56 2.88
N GLY A 23 -6.54 -10.63 2.17
CA GLY A 23 -7.91 -10.97 1.76
C GLY A 23 -8.85 -11.22 2.95
N GLU A 24 -8.40 -11.97 3.96
CA GLU A 24 -9.15 -12.20 5.19
C GLU A 24 -9.42 -10.90 5.96
N ARG A 25 -8.43 -10.01 5.99
CA ARG A 25 -8.57 -8.70 6.65
C ARG A 25 -9.59 -7.81 5.96
N ILE A 26 -9.55 -7.71 4.62
CA ILE A 26 -10.55 -6.98 3.82
C ILE A 26 -11.96 -7.51 4.11
N ARG A 27 -12.13 -8.82 4.06
CA ARG A 27 -13.42 -9.49 4.35
C ARG A 27 -13.90 -9.21 5.77
N GLY A 28 -13.01 -9.25 6.78
CA GLY A 28 -13.30 -8.94 8.16
C GLY A 28 -13.78 -7.50 8.35
N LEU A 29 -13.08 -6.55 7.74
CA LEU A 29 -13.42 -5.12 7.76
C LEU A 29 -14.78 -4.85 7.10
N GLY A 30 -15.07 -5.48 5.96
CA GLY A 30 -16.37 -5.38 5.30
C GLY A 30 -17.50 -5.88 6.17
N LYS A 31 -17.36 -7.07 6.77
CA LYS A 31 -18.34 -7.64 7.71
C LYS A 31 -18.59 -6.75 8.92
N ALA A 32 -17.53 -6.21 9.53
CA ALA A 32 -17.64 -5.32 10.68
C ALA A 32 -18.42 -4.03 10.38
N ARG A 33 -18.48 -3.61 9.10
CA ARG A 33 -19.20 -2.44 8.61
C ARG A 33 -20.57 -2.76 8.00
N GLY A 34 -20.96 -4.04 7.97
CA GLY A 34 -22.21 -4.48 7.37
C GLY A 34 -22.24 -4.35 5.82
N LEU A 35 -21.07 -4.22 5.18
CA LEU A 35 -20.95 -4.11 3.73
C LEU A 35 -20.84 -5.50 3.08
N SER A 36 -21.61 -5.70 2.02
CA SER A 36 -21.47 -6.90 1.20
C SER A 36 -20.27 -6.78 0.26
N LEU A 37 -19.74 -7.92 -0.22
CA LEU A 37 -18.70 -7.96 -1.25
C LEU A 37 -19.11 -7.13 -2.49
N LYS A 38 -20.39 -7.14 -2.84
CA LYS A 38 -20.92 -6.40 -4.00
C LYS A 38 -20.87 -4.88 -3.77
N ASP A 39 -21.20 -4.44 -2.55
CA ASP A 39 -21.17 -3.01 -2.19
C ASP A 39 -19.72 -2.49 -2.23
N ILE A 40 -18.78 -3.24 -1.65
CA ILE A 40 -17.35 -2.89 -1.66
C ILE A 40 -16.83 -2.87 -3.10
N ALA A 41 -17.12 -3.90 -3.91
CA ALA A 41 -16.66 -3.97 -5.28
C ALA A 41 -17.18 -2.79 -6.12
N GLN A 42 -18.46 -2.45 -5.99
CA GLN A 42 -19.09 -1.33 -6.68
C GLN A 42 -18.46 0.01 -6.27
N SER A 43 -18.28 0.25 -4.97
CA SER A 43 -17.67 1.48 -4.45
C SER A 43 -16.20 1.60 -4.83
N ALA A 44 -15.46 0.47 -4.83
CA ALA A 44 -14.05 0.43 -5.24
C ALA A 44 -13.86 0.40 -6.77
N ASP A 45 -14.95 0.40 -7.58
CA ASP A 45 -14.93 0.23 -9.04
C ASP A 45 -14.08 -1.00 -9.47
N LEU A 46 -14.36 -2.11 -8.82
CA LEU A 46 -13.77 -3.42 -9.11
C LEU A 46 -14.88 -4.41 -9.51
N SER A 47 -14.53 -5.44 -10.28
CA SER A 47 -15.48 -6.52 -10.46
C SER A 47 -15.65 -7.34 -9.17
N ALA A 48 -16.87 -7.79 -8.88
CA ALA A 48 -17.14 -8.65 -7.72
C ALA A 48 -16.32 -9.96 -7.77
N GLY A 49 -16.06 -10.46 -8.98
CA GLY A 49 -15.21 -11.63 -9.19
C GLY A 49 -13.77 -11.40 -8.77
N PHE A 50 -13.19 -10.25 -9.15
CA PHE A 50 -11.81 -9.90 -8.80
C PHE A 50 -11.68 -9.64 -7.29
N LEU A 51 -12.60 -8.89 -6.67
CA LEU A 51 -12.59 -8.70 -5.22
C LEU A 51 -12.75 -10.04 -4.47
N SER A 52 -13.59 -10.94 -4.96
CA SER A 52 -13.73 -12.30 -4.39
C SER A 52 -12.43 -13.11 -4.49
N GLN A 53 -11.65 -12.94 -5.55
CA GLN A 53 -10.34 -13.59 -5.68
C GLN A 53 -9.33 -13.01 -4.67
N ILE A 54 -9.32 -11.69 -4.49
CA ILE A 54 -8.50 -11.01 -3.47
C ILE A 54 -8.87 -11.51 -2.06
N GLU A 55 -10.17 -11.51 -1.71
CA GLU A 55 -10.63 -11.97 -0.38
C GLU A 55 -10.29 -13.44 -0.06
N ARG A 56 -10.03 -14.24 -1.08
CA ARG A 56 -9.61 -15.64 -0.93
C ARG A 56 -8.10 -15.84 -1.06
N GLY A 57 -7.34 -14.77 -1.28
CA GLY A 57 -5.90 -14.85 -1.50
C GLY A 57 -5.50 -15.52 -2.82
N LEU A 58 -6.42 -15.59 -3.80
CA LEU A 58 -6.18 -16.20 -5.11
C LEU A 58 -5.65 -15.20 -6.14
N SER A 59 -5.60 -13.94 -5.80
CA SER A 59 -5.06 -12.86 -6.63
C SER A 59 -4.46 -11.79 -5.74
N SER A 60 -3.25 -11.36 -6.05
CA SER A 60 -2.62 -10.19 -5.40
C SER A 60 -3.30 -8.90 -5.85
N ALA A 61 -3.50 -7.99 -4.90
CA ALA A 61 -4.00 -6.65 -5.20
C ALA A 61 -2.86 -5.69 -5.59
N SER A 62 -3.11 -4.76 -6.51
CA SER A 62 -2.21 -3.63 -6.74
C SER A 62 -2.36 -2.57 -5.65
N VAL A 63 -1.40 -1.62 -5.55
CA VAL A 63 -1.54 -0.44 -4.66
C VAL A 63 -2.85 0.29 -4.95
N ARG A 64 -3.15 0.50 -6.24
CA ARG A 64 -4.42 1.09 -6.69
C ARG A 64 -5.64 0.32 -6.15
N ALA A 65 -5.66 -0.99 -6.29
CA ALA A 65 -6.78 -1.80 -5.81
C ALA A 65 -6.93 -1.72 -4.30
N LEU A 66 -5.82 -1.79 -3.54
CA LEU A 66 -5.85 -1.65 -2.08
C LEU A 66 -6.31 -0.26 -1.65
N ALA A 67 -5.85 0.82 -2.30
CA ALA A 67 -6.28 2.18 -2.00
C ALA A 67 -7.80 2.35 -2.18
N ARG A 68 -8.35 1.84 -3.30
CA ARG A 68 -9.79 1.91 -3.59
C ARG A 68 -10.63 1.06 -2.64
N ILE A 69 -10.15 -0.13 -2.27
CA ILE A 69 -10.80 -0.98 -1.28
C ILE A 69 -10.79 -0.30 0.09
N ALA A 70 -9.63 0.24 0.53
CA ALA A 70 -9.51 0.96 1.78
C ALA A 70 -10.46 2.16 1.85
N ASP A 71 -10.51 2.94 0.76
CA ASP A 71 -11.41 4.09 0.65
C ASP A 71 -12.89 3.67 0.71
N SER A 72 -13.29 2.63 -0.02
CA SER A 72 -14.65 2.08 0.03
C SER A 72 -15.06 1.57 1.41
N LEU A 73 -14.08 1.11 2.19
CA LEU A 73 -14.26 0.67 3.57
C LEU A 73 -14.17 1.81 4.59
N GLY A 74 -13.76 3.02 4.20
CA GLY A 74 -13.52 4.13 5.13
C GLY A 74 -12.33 3.90 6.07
N VAL A 75 -11.28 3.22 5.62
CA VAL A 75 -10.08 2.87 6.41
C VAL A 75 -8.80 3.32 5.72
N MET A 76 -7.68 3.31 6.45
CA MET A 76 -6.35 3.46 5.85
C MET A 76 -5.88 2.14 5.24
N ILE A 77 -4.94 2.20 4.27
CA ILE A 77 -4.34 0.97 3.71
C ILE A 77 -3.66 0.15 4.81
N SER A 78 -3.09 0.81 5.84
CA SER A 78 -2.48 0.14 6.99
C SER A 78 -3.43 -0.78 7.75
N ASP A 79 -4.72 -0.45 7.78
CA ASP A 79 -5.75 -1.29 8.42
C ASP A 79 -5.96 -2.63 7.69
N ILE A 80 -5.56 -2.71 6.43
CA ILE A 80 -5.61 -3.93 5.61
C ILE A 80 -4.37 -4.83 5.87
N PHE A 81 -3.28 -4.28 6.44
CA PHE A 81 -2.11 -5.08 6.78
C PHE A 81 -2.45 -6.19 7.76
N PRO A 82 -1.90 -7.38 7.59
CA PRO A 82 -2.10 -8.46 8.53
C PRO A 82 -1.69 -8.02 9.95
N SER A 83 -2.55 -8.26 10.93
CA SER A 83 -2.23 -8.06 12.34
C SER A 83 -2.04 -9.44 12.97
N ASP A 84 -0.92 -9.66 13.66
CA ASP A 84 -0.75 -10.89 14.46
C ASP A 84 -1.77 -10.87 15.60
N GLU A 85 -2.49 -11.96 15.81
CA GLU A 85 -3.32 -12.19 16.98
C GLU A 85 -2.39 -12.19 18.20
N GLY A 86 -2.54 -11.20 19.09
CA GLY A 86 -1.72 -11.05 20.30
C GLY A 86 -0.94 -9.74 20.41
N PHE A 87 -1.12 -8.84 19.43
CA PHE A 87 -0.59 -7.50 19.56
C PHE A 87 -1.42 -6.70 20.54
N ASP A 88 -1.00 -6.65 21.82
CA ASP A 88 -1.57 -5.75 22.83
C ASP A 88 -1.33 -4.31 22.40
N GLY A 89 -2.33 -3.74 21.72
CA GLY A 89 -2.30 -2.43 21.07
C GLY A 89 -2.29 -1.24 22.03
N VAL A 90 -1.50 -1.30 23.10
CA VAL A 90 -1.35 -0.19 24.03
C VAL A 90 -0.24 0.73 23.55
N ASN A 91 -0.66 1.87 22.93
CA ASN A 91 0.15 3.09 22.74
C ASN A 91 1.63 2.88 22.35
N GLN A 92 1.90 2.19 21.25
CA GLN A 92 3.25 2.14 20.75
C GLN A 92 3.62 3.48 20.10
N ILE A 93 4.63 4.14 20.65
CA ILE A 93 5.24 5.34 20.07
C ILE A 93 6.33 4.96 19.07
N VAL A 94 6.87 3.76 19.18
CA VAL A 94 8.04 3.31 18.40
C VAL A 94 7.73 2.00 17.68
N ALA A 95 7.86 1.99 16.35
CA ALA A 95 7.89 0.78 15.54
C ALA A 95 9.34 0.32 15.35
N ARG A 96 9.69 -0.84 15.89
CA ARG A 96 11.02 -1.42 15.66
C ARG A 96 11.06 -2.10 14.29
N THR A 97 12.20 -2.07 13.62
CA THR A 97 12.37 -2.63 12.26
C THR A 97 11.86 -4.07 12.16
N LYS A 98 12.16 -4.90 13.16
CA LYS A 98 11.75 -6.31 13.21
C LYS A 98 10.22 -6.52 13.37
N ASP A 99 9.49 -5.50 13.85
CA ASP A 99 8.06 -5.57 14.16
C ASP A 99 7.20 -4.83 13.12
N ARG A 100 7.82 -4.30 12.06
CA ARG A 100 7.12 -3.56 11.01
C ARG A 100 6.26 -4.48 10.16
N LYS A 101 5.06 -4.02 9.85
CA LYS A 101 4.16 -4.73 8.94
C LYS A 101 4.58 -4.45 7.50
N ARG A 102 4.51 -5.49 6.67
CA ARG A 102 4.91 -5.43 5.27
C ARG A 102 3.83 -6.06 4.38
N ILE A 103 3.57 -5.45 3.25
CA ILE A 103 2.80 -6.03 2.14
C ILE A 103 3.68 -6.02 0.90
N ASP A 104 3.84 -7.19 0.31
CA ASP A 104 4.51 -7.38 -0.97
C ASP A 104 3.46 -7.51 -2.06
N LEU A 105 3.44 -6.57 -2.98
CA LEU A 105 2.53 -6.53 -4.10
C LEU A 105 3.25 -7.06 -5.34
N ALA A 106 3.57 -8.37 -5.32
CA ALA A 106 4.49 -9.00 -6.27
C ALA A 106 4.09 -8.81 -7.74
N GLN A 107 2.79 -8.80 -8.07
CA GLN A 107 2.31 -8.58 -9.43
C GLN A 107 2.63 -7.19 -9.97
N THR A 108 2.76 -6.21 -9.10
CA THR A 108 3.09 -4.83 -9.48
C THR A 108 4.53 -4.44 -9.17
N GLY A 109 5.33 -5.33 -8.59
CA GLY A 109 6.72 -5.07 -8.22
C GLY A 109 6.88 -4.00 -7.14
N VAL A 110 5.88 -3.83 -6.26
CA VAL A 110 5.89 -2.84 -5.18
C VAL A 110 5.80 -3.52 -3.83
N THR A 111 6.64 -3.09 -2.90
CA THR A 111 6.56 -3.46 -1.49
C THR A 111 6.24 -2.22 -0.66
N LYS A 112 5.31 -2.35 0.29
CA LYS A 112 4.99 -1.32 1.30
C LYS A 112 5.34 -1.85 2.69
N GLU A 113 6.25 -1.19 3.39
CA GLU A 113 6.58 -1.46 4.78
C GLU A 113 6.06 -0.33 5.65
N LEU A 114 5.17 -0.62 6.60
CA LEU A 114 4.59 0.37 7.50
C LEU A 114 5.60 0.79 8.55
N LEU A 115 5.94 2.07 8.60
CA LEU A 115 6.88 2.64 9.56
C LEU A 115 6.20 3.23 10.79
N THR A 116 4.94 3.61 10.69
CA THR A 116 4.14 4.05 11.84
C THR A 116 3.79 2.87 12.74
N PRO A 117 3.81 3.03 14.08
CA PRO A 117 3.39 1.98 15.00
C PRO A 117 1.93 1.56 14.75
N PHE A 118 1.65 0.26 14.95
CA PHE A 118 0.33 -0.34 14.86
C PHE A 118 -0.20 -0.69 16.27
N PRO A 119 -1.49 -0.57 16.63
CA PRO A 119 -2.59 -0.05 15.84
C PRO A 119 -2.50 1.48 15.70
N ASN A 120 -2.81 1.94 14.53
CA ASN A 120 -2.65 3.33 14.16
C ASN A 120 -3.91 4.12 14.50
N THR A 121 -3.76 5.38 14.91
CA THR A 121 -4.87 6.32 14.82
C THR A 121 -5.07 6.63 13.34
N PRO A 122 -6.30 6.58 12.80
CA PRO A 122 -6.55 6.39 11.38
C PRO A 122 -6.32 7.65 10.52
N ARG A 123 -5.23 8.38 10.72
CA ARG A 123 -5.00 9.64 10.00
C ARG A 123 -3.64 9.78 9.33
N LEU A 124 -2.61 9.08 9.80
CA LEU A 124 -1.26 9.24 9.30
C LEU A 124 -0.56 7.90 9.20
N ASP A 125 -0.25 7.51 7.99
CA ASP A 125 0.62 6.38 7.70
C ASP A 125 1.92 6.85 7.07
N ILE A 126 3.02 6.26 7.51
CA ILE A 126 4.34 6.43 6.90
C ILE A 126 4.79 5.06 6.42
N TYR A 127 5.17 4.97 5.15
CA TYR A 127 5.65 3.76 4.51
C TYR A 127 7.07 3.93 3.99
N MET A 128 7.86 2.87 4.04
CA MET A 128 8.94 2.67 3.09
C MET A 128 8.36 1.96 1.88
N MET A 129 8.35 2.63 0.75
CA MET A 129 7.99 2.07 -0.54
C MET A 129 9.25 1.57 -1.22
N THR A 130 9.23 0.33 -1.68
CA THR A 130 10.28 -0.23 -2.54
C THR A 130 9.66 -0.61 -3.86
N LEU A 131 10.21 -0.12 -4.97
CA LEU A 131 9.76 -0.41 -6.33
C LEU A 131 10.88 -1.12 -7.07
N GLU A 132 10.64 -2.35 -7.48
CA GLU A 132 11.51 -3.07 -8.41
C GLU A 132 11.54 -2.36 -9.78
N PRO A 133 12.53 -2.59 -10.64
CA PRO A 133 12.48 -2.14 -12.03
C PRO A 133 11.15 -2.54 -12.69
N GLY A 134 10.44 -1.56 -13.25
CA GLY A 134 9.08 -1.75 -13.78
C GLY A 134 7.96 -1.81 -12.74
N GLY A 135 8.30 -1.69 -11.46
CA GLY A 135 7.31 -1.63 -10.37
C GLY A 135 6.38 -0.43 -10.52
N ARG A 136 5.07 -0.61 -10.27
CA ARG A 136 4.05 0.43 -10.47
C ARG A 136 2.85 0.29 -9.54
N SER A 137 2.12 1.39 -9.34
CA SER A 137 0.90 1.40 -8.51
C SER A 137 -0.27 0.63 -9.11
N GLY A 138 -0.28 0.48 -10.42
CA GLY A 138 -1.33 -0.14 -11.24
C GLY A 138 -1.24 0.36 -12.68
N ASP A 139 -2.13 -0.13 -13.55
CA ASP A 139 -2.11 0.20 -14.99
C ASP A 139 -2.77 1.55 -15.31
N GLU A 140 -3.60 2.07 -14.39
CA GLU A 140 -4.30 3.34 -14.56
C GLU A 140 -4.19 4.22 -13.33
N PRO A 141 -4.35 5.56 -13.48
CA PRO A 141 -4.44 6.46 -12.34
C PRO A 141 -5.58 6.08 -11.39
N TYR A 142 -5.42 6.42 -10.12
CA TYR A 142 -6.43 6.26 -9.08
C TYR A 142 -6.48 7.51 -8.19
N SER A 143 -7.53 7.66 -7.42
CA SER A 143 -7.69 8.72 -6.43
C SER A 143 -8.34 8.17 -5.17
N HIS A 144 -8.11 8.82 -4.05
CA HIS A 144 -8.75 8.55 -2.76
C HIS A 144 -8.74 9.81 -1.89
N ASP A 145 -9.40 9.77 -0.75
CA ASP A 145 -9.39 10.90 0.18
C ASP A 145 -8.04 11.08 0.85
N GLY A 146 -7.70 12.36 1.14
CA GLY A 146 -6.52 12.74 1.90
C GLY A 146 -5.42 13.44 1.11
N GLU A 147 -4.23 13.40 1.66
CA GLU A 147 -3.01 13.97 1.06
C GLU A 147 -1.88 12.94 1.06
N GLU A 148 -1.03 13.02 0.06
CA GLU A 148 0.20 12.26 -0.03
C GLU A 148 1.41 13.18 -0.11
N ALA A 149 2.47 12.76 0.56
CA ALA A 149 3.79 13.39 0.47
C ALA A 149 4.87 12.30 0.44
N GLY A 150 6.06 12.63 -0.04
CA GLY A 150 7.15 11.68 -0.02
C GLY A 150 8.50 12.29 -0.34
N LEU A 151 9.52 11.45 -0.14
CA LEU A 151 10.92 11.75 -0.42
C LEU A 151 11.54 10.52 -1.08
N VAL A 152 12.15 10.71 -2.24
CA VAL A 152 12.92 9.64 -2.90
C VAL A 152 14.24 9.47 -2.16
N MET A 153 14.45 8.28 -1.60
CA MET A 153 15.63 7.95 -0.80
C MET A 153 16.73 7.29 -1.63
N GLU A 154 16.34 6.56 -2.70
CA GLU A 154 17.25 5.81 -3.55
C GLU A 154 16.61 5.62 -4.93
N GLY A 155 17.43 5.71 -5.98
CA GLY A 155 16.97 5.52 -7.36
C GLY A 155 16.10 6.66 -7.86
N GLY A 156 15.05 6.32 -8.59
CA GLY A 156 14.13 7.32 -9.15
C GLY A 156 12.73 6.76 -9.36
N ILE A 157 11.75 7.62 -9.23
CA ILE A 157 10.34 7.30 -9.51
C ILE A 157 9.74 8.28 -10.50
N GLU A 158 8.84 7.77 -11.32
CA GLU A 158 7.97 8.56 -12.15
C GLU A 158 6.63 8.70 -11.44
N LEU A 159 6.23 9.93 -11.14
CA LEU A 159 4.96 10.27 -10.53
C LEU A 159 4.10 11.00 -11.56
N VAL A 160 2.88 10.54 -11.78
CA VAL A 160 1.89 11.21 -12.64
C VAL A 160 0.77 11.72 -11.75
N VAL A 161 0.44 13.01 -11.82
CA VAL A 161 -0.67 13.65 -11.11
C VAL A 161 -1.46 14.51 -12.09
N ASP A 162 -2.77 14.30 -12.20
CA ASP A 162 -3.65 14.94 -13.19
C ASP A 162 -3.11 14.83 -14.63
N GLY A 163 -2.55 13.67 -14.98
CA GLY A 163 -1.95 13.42 -16.30
C GLY A 163 -0.58 14.09 -16.51
N ARG A 164 -0.09 14.89 -15.57
CA ARG A 164 1.23 15.50 -15.67
C ARG A 164 2.28 14.60 -15.04
N LYS A 165 3.32 14.30 -15.81
CA LYS A 165 4.46 13.47 -15.42
C LYS A 165 5.54 14.29 -14.71
N TYR A 166 6.05 13.75 -13.60
CA TYR A 166 7.20 14.24 -12.85
C TYR A 166 8.19 13.09 -12.70
N VAL A 167 9.42 13.31 -13.11
CA VAL A 167 10.52 12.36 -12.89
C VAL A 167 11.29 12.84 -11.67
N LEU A 168 11.30 12.03 -10.64
CA LEU A 168 11.88 12.35 -9.34
C LEU A 168 13.13 11.48 -9.13
N GLY A 169 14.23 12.12 -8.80
CA GLY A 169 15.48 11.47 -8.43
C GLY A 169 15.71 11.47 -6.92
N GLU A 170 16.83 10.88 -6.50
CA GLU A 170 17.23 10.83 -5.11
C GLU A 170 17.33 12.24 -4.49
N GLY A 171 16.69 12.43 -3.33
CA GLY A 171 16.58 13.70 -2.63
C GLY A 171 15.37 14.56 -3.05
N ASP A 172 14.69 14.24 -4.16
CA ASP A 172 13.48 14.95 -4.55
C ASP A 172 12.30 14.59 -3.66
N SER A 173 11.45 15.57 -3.39
CA SER A 173 10.24 15.40 -2.58
C SER A 173 8.99 15.87 -3.32
N PHE A 174 7.85 15.36 -2.92
CA PHE A 174 6.55 15.71 -3.50
C PHE A 174 5.47 15.83 -2.43
N ARG A 175 4.40 16.54 -2.77
CA ARG A 175 3.14 16.58 -2.02
C ARG A 175 1.99 16.88 -2.97
N PHE A 176 0.87 16.17 -2.82
CA PHE A 176 -0.36 16.45 -3.56
C PHE A 176 -1.59 15.98 -2.78
N LYS A 177 -2.78 16.51 -3.12
CA LYS A 177 -4.06 15.98 -2.63
C LYS A 177 -4.35 14.66 -3.34
N SER A 178 -4.60 13.61 -2.57
CA SER A 178 -4.85 12.25 -3.09
C SER A 178 -6.16 12.13 -3.88
N SER A 179 -7.07 13.12 -3.76
CA SER A 179 -8.26 13.24 -4.61
C SER A 179 -7.95 13.55 -6.08
N ARG A 180 -6.71 13.99 -6.40
CA ARG A 180 -6.23 14.16 -7.76
C ARG A 180 -5.84 12.80 -8.35
N PRO A 181 -6.31 12.46 -9.58
CA PRO A 181 -5.88 11.22 -10.24
C PRO A 181 -4.37 11.12 -10.31
N HIS A 182 -3.82 10.04 -9.76
CA HIS A 182 -2.37 9.85 -9.67
C HIS A 182 -1.97 8.41 -9.89
N GLN A 183 -0.72 8.21 -10.30
CA GLN A 183 -0.05 6.92 -10.39
C GLN A 183 1.46 7.12 -10.27
N PHE A 184 2.17 6.06 -9.90
CA PHE A 184 3.62 6.08 -9.83
C PHE A 184 4.23 4.79 -10.37
N SER A 185 5.49 4.90 -10.84
CA SER A 185 6.25 3.76 -11.33
C SER A 185 7.76 3.98 -11.17
N ASN A 186 8.49 2.89 -11.21
CA ASN A 186 9.92 2.89 -11.40
C ASN A 186 10.23 2.54 -12.86
N ALA A 187 10.54 3.53 -13.67
CA ALA A 187 10.93 3.37 -15.06
C ALA A 187 12.44 3.11 -15.24
N GLY A 188 13.21 3.08 -14.15
CA GLY A 188 14.65 2.82 -14.16
C GLY A 188 14.99 1.33 -14.18
N ASP A 189 16.28 1.05 -14.20
CA ASP A 189 16.87 -0.30 -14.24
C ASP A 189 17.34 -0.79 -12.86
N ARG A 190 17.18 0.03 -11.82
CA ARG A 190 17.55 -0.26 -10.43
C ARG A 190 16.34 -0.10 -9.52
N VAL A 191 16.40 -0.74 -8.37
CA VAL A 191 15.40 -0.57 -7.30
C VAL A 191 15.30 0.91 -6.92
N ALA A 192 14.09 1.39 -6.76
CA ALA A 192 13.80 2.70 -6.20
C ALA A 192 13.18 2.56 -4.81
N ARG A 193 13.51 3.50 -3.92
CA ARG A 193 12.99 3.55 -2.56
C ARG A 193 12.53 4.95 -2.22
N ALA A 194 11.35 5.06 -1.65
CA ALA A 194 10.80 6.34 -1.22
C ALA A 194 10.14 6.23 0.16
N LEU A 195 10.39 7.22 1.00
CA LEU A 195 9.53 7.47 2.15
C LEU A 195 8.21 8.03 1.61
N TRP A 196 7.09 7.41 1.99
CA TRP A 196 5.77 7.79 1.52
C TRP A 196 4.84 8.02 2.69
N VAL A 197 4.20 9.17 2.72
CA VAL A 197 3.30 9.60 3.78
C VAL A 197 1.90 9.71 3.22
N ASN A 198 0.94 9.04 3.86
CA ASN A 198 -0.48 9.17 3.58
C ASN A 198 -1.15 9.81 4.80
N PHE A 199 -1.86 10.91 4.58
CA PHE A 199 -2.67 11.56 5.58
C PHE A 199 -4.12 11.58 5.13
N ARG A 200 -5.06 11.21 6.01
CA ARG A 200 -6.50 11.24 5.75
C ARG A 200 -7.15 12.34 6.59
N GLU A 201 -7.87 13.24 5.95
CA GLU A 201 -8.76 14.15 6.66
C GLU A 201 -9.95 13.36 7.23
N SER A 202 -10.36 13.66 8.45
CA SER A 202 -11.46 12.99 9.17
C SER A 202 -12.82 13.42 8.66
#